data_725e78028563d8f948c346485aab49a3
#
_entry.id   725e78028563d8f948c346485aab49a3
#
_cell.length_a   1.000
_cell.length_b   1.000
_cell.length_c   1.000
_cell.angle_alpha   90.00
_cell.angle_beta   90.00
_cell.angle_gamma   90.00
#
_symmetry.space_group_name_H-M   'P 1'
#
loop_
_entity.id
_entity.type
_entity.pdbx_description
1 polymer ?
#
loop_
_entity_poly.entity_id
_entity_poly.type
_entity_poly.pdbx_seq_one_letter_code
_entity_poly.pdbx_strand_id
1 'polypeptide(L)'
;TLEDQRAELWESRLLPPNPLNSGAERWVYYPWRNVIVHALAPPLFQELRTSRNRNLITKEEQKKARSSLIAIAGLSVGNTIAAHLMLEGFENMHLADYDSLSLSNLNRLRASIADIGVPKTVLAARQLYEINPYARIMLFTRGIQTLADIERFAVQPRRAALIIDDMDSLELKLALRRVAKKNRIAVVSAADNDTNAVINIERFDQEPSRELYHGVLGDVSTEALRAMAKSEKIAIINKMVGEKFITNRMKASLAEVGTTLHTWPQLGGAAAASAAGICFAAKRIILAGDLESGFYSVDFGALFYSA
;
A
#
# COMPACT_ATOMS: atom_id res chain seq x y z
N THR A 1 -16.78 -22.65 -8.92
CA THR A 1 -16.13 -23.71 -9.72
C THR A 1 -15.53 -23.15 -11.01
N LEU A 2 -14.78 -23.97 -11.77
CA LEU A 2 -14.28 -23.57 -13.09
C LEU A 2 -15.45 -23.34 -14.07
N GLU A 3 -16.51 -24.11 -13.95
CA GLU A 3 -17.71 -23.96 -14.76
C GLU A 3 -18.37 -22.60 -14.54
N ASP A 4 -18.44 -22.13 -13.29
CA ASP A 4 -18.96 -20.79 -12.98
C ASP A 4 -18.09 -19.70 -13.61
N GLN A 5 -16.76 -19.83 -13.55
CA GLN A 5 -15.83 -18.90 -14.17
C GLN A 5 -15.98 -18.88 -15.71
N ARG A 6 -16.22 -20.02 -16.31
CA ARG A 6 -16.49 -20.15 -17.76
C ARG A 6 -17.82 -19.52 -18.16
N ALA A 7 -18.87 -19.75 -17.36
CA ALA A 7 -20.18 -19.14 -17.57
C ALA A 7 -20.08 -17.61 -17.50
N GLU A 8 -19.38 -17.10 -16.47
CA GLU A 8 -19.17 -15.67 -16.31
C GLU A 8 -18.35 -15.04 -17.45
N LEU A 9 -17.33 -15.75 -17.99
CA LEU A 9 -16.61 -15.29 -19.19
C LEU A 9 -17.54 -15.13 -20.39
N TRP A 10 -18.45 -16.07 -20.58
CA TRP A 10 -19.44 -16.04 -21.63
C TRP A 10 -20.41 -14.88 -21.46
N GLU A 11 -21.00 -14.74 -20.28
CA GLU A 11 -21.94 -13.67 -19.95
C GLU A 11 -21.29 -12.29 -20.07
N SER A 12 -20.01 -12.18 -19.71
CA SER A 12 -19.22 -10.95 -19.82
C SER A 12 -18.86 -10.59 -21.27
N ARG A 13 -19.21 -11.42 -22.25
CA ARG A 13 -18.86 -11.28 -23.67
C ARG A 13 -17.35 -11.12 -23.91
N LEU A 14 -16.54 -11.75 -23.09
CA LEU A 14 -15.09 -11.70 -23.18
C LEU A 14 -14.53 -12.73 -24.14
N LEU A 15 -15.31 -13.77 -24.45
CA LEU A 15 -14.93 -14.84 -25.36
C LEU A 15 -15.99 -15.07 -26.42
N PRO A 16 -15.54 -15.49 -27.64
CA PRO A 16 -16.45 -16.02 -28.65
C PRO A 16 -17.00 -17.41 -28.23
N PRO A 17 -18.05 -17.91 -28.90
CA PRO A 17 -18.81 -19.09 -28.49
C PRO A 17 -18.09 -20.43 -28.38
N ASN A 18 -16.85 -20.54 -28.85
CA ASN A 18 -16.10 -21.81 -28.77
C ASN A 18 -14.68 -21.58 -28.25
N PRO A 19 -14.49 -21.66 -26.95
CA PRO A 19 -13.42 -20.86 -26.39
C PRO A 19 -12.27 -21.54 -25.71
N LEU A 20 -12.29 -22.78 -25.33
CA LEU A 20 -11.26 -23.28 -24.44
C LEU A 20 -10.47 -24.45 -25.02
N ASN A 21 -9.35 -24.13 -25.70
CA ASN A 21 -8.30 -25.09 -25.97
C ASN A 21 -7.77 -25.66 -24.66
N SER A 22 -7.41 -26.94 -24.64
CA SER A 22 -6.68 -27.60 -23.56
C SER A 22 -5.46 -26.74 -23.16
N GLY A 23 -5.38 -26.32 -21.90
CA GLY A 23 -4.33 -25.45 -21.41
C GLY A 23 -4.79 -24.08 -20.91
N ALA A 24 -6.07 -23.73 -21.08
CA ALA A 24 -6.65 -22.50 -20.54
C ALA A 24 -6.95 -22.55 -19.02
N GLU A 25 -6.47 -23.56 -18.33
CA GLU A 25 -6.82 -23.89 -16.95
C GLU A 25 -5.59 -24.22 -16.10
N ARG A 26 -5.70 -24.01 -14.80
CA ARG A 26 -4.67 -24.32 -13.81
C ARG A 26 -5.30 -24.84 -12.52
N TRP A 27 -4.58 -25.72 -11.83
CA TRP A 27 -4.87 -26.10 -10.47
C TRP A 27 -4.03 -25.22 -9.53
N VAL A 28 -4.70 -24.56 -8.58
CA VAL A 28 -4.08 -23.69 -7.59
C VAL A 28 -4.28 -24.31 -6.21
N TYR A 29 -3.17 -24.58 -5.51
CA TYR A 29 -3.19 -25.11 -4.15
C TYR A 29 -2.86 -24.03 -3.14
N TYR A 30 -3.75 -23.83 -2.17
CA TYR A 30 -3.56 -22.93 -1.03
C TYR A 30 -3.23 -23.76 0.23
N PRO A 31 -1.96 -23.97 0.58
CA PRO A 31 -1.57 -24.84 1.68
C PRO A 31 -2.08 -24.37 3.04
N TRP A 32 -2.16 -23.06 3.25
CA TRP A 32 -2.68 -22.48 4.49
C TRP A 32 -4.19 -22.65 4.68
N ARG A 33 -4.92 -22.99 3.63
CA ARG A 33 -6.36 -23.32 3.66
C ARG A 33 -6.64 -24.80 3.45
N ASN A 34 -5.62 -25.58 3.07
CA ASN A 34 -5.74 -26.95 2.62
C ASN A 34 -6.80 -27.13 1.52
N VAL A 35 -6.79 -26.23 0.52
CA VAL A 35 -7.79 -26.20 -0.56
C VAL A 35 -7.08 -26.17 -1.91
N ILE A 36 -7.61 -26.95 -2.85
CA ILE A 36 -7.24 -26.91 -4.27
C ILE A 36 -8.40 -26.28 -5.05
N VAL A 37 -8.09 -25.31 -5.90
CA VAL A 37 -9.05 -24.62 -6.77
C VAL A 37 -8.70 -24.86 -8.24
N HIS A 38 -9.67 -25.30 -9.03
CA HIS A 38 -9.52 -25.34 -10.48
C HIS A 38 -9.93 -23.98 -11.05
N ALA A 39 -9.01 -23.28 -11.70
CA ALA A 39 -9.16 -21.91 -12.12
C ALA A 39 -8.74 -21.69 -13.57
N LEU A 40 -9.21 -20.61 -14.18
CA LEU A 40 -8.76 -20.15 -15.49
C LEU A 40 -7.26 -19.85 -15.48
N ALA A 41 -6.59 -20.07 -16.60
CA ALA A 41 -5.20 -19.69 -16.80
C ALA A 41 -5.01 -18.15 -16.76
N PRO A 42 -3.79 -17.65 -16.48
CA PRO A 42 -3.54 -16.25 -16.21
C PRO A 42 -4.20 -15.24 -17.16
N PRO A 43 -4.12 -15.37 -18.49
CA PRO A 43 -4.70 -14.35 -19.39
C PRO A 43 -6.21 -14.19 -19.19
N LEU A 44 -6.95 -15.30 -19.19
CA LEU A 44 -8.41 -15.29 -19.05
C LEU A 44 -8.85 -14.93 -17.64
N PHE A 45 -8.14 -15.46 -16.64
CA PHE A 45 -8.38 -15.13 -15.25
C PHE A 45 -8.27 -13.63 -15.01
N GLN A 46 -7.20 -13.00 -15.50
CA GLN A 46 -6.96 -11.57 -15.29
C GLN A 46 -7.98 -10.72 -16.03
N GLU A 47 -8.35 -11.10 -17.25
CA GLU A 47 -9.33 -10.36 -18.02
C GLU A 47 -10.71 -10.40 -17.36
N LEU A 48 -11.14 -11.56 -16.87
CA LEU A 48 -12.41 -11.71 -16.17
C LEU A 48 -12.39 -10.97 -14.83
N ARG A 49 -11.35 -11.19 -14.02
CA ARG A 49 -11.22 -10.58 -12.70
C ARG A 49 -11.27 -9.04 -12.73
N THR A 50 -10.73 -8.43 -13.78
CA THR A 50 -10.72 -6.97 -13.94
C THR A 50 -11.78 -6.46 -14.93
N SER A 51 -12.73 -7.30 -15.33
CA SER A 51 -13.75 -6.94 -16.33
C SER A 51 -14.59 -5.74 -15.92
N ARG A 52 -14.87 -5.59 -14.62
CA ARG A 52 -15.64 -4.45 -14.08
C ARG A 52 -14.82 -3.17 -13.92
N ASN A 53 -13.51 -3.22 -14.14
CA ASN A 53 -12.67 -2.02 -14.20
C ASN A 53 -12.77 -1.32 -15.57
N ARG A 54 -13.32 -1.98 -16.59
CA ARG A 54 -13.37 -1.49 -17.96
C ARG A 54 -13.98 -0.09 -18.05
N ASN A 55 -13.41 0.73 -18.90
CA ASN A 55 -13.72 2.12 -19.15
C ASN A 55 -13.34 3.08 -17.99
N LEU A 56 -13.26 2.59 -16.74
CA LEU A 56 -12.67 3.33 -15.62
C LEU A 56 -11.15 3.22 -15.63
N ILE A 57 -10.65 2.05 -16.06
CA ILE A 57 -9.23 1.77 -16.35
C ILE A 57 -9.21 1.19 -17.77
N THR A 58 -8.54 1.85 -18.70
CA THR A 58 -8.42 1.36 -20.09
C THR A 58 -7.61 0.07 -20.16
N LYS A 59 -7.65 -0.62 -21.31
CA LYS A 59 -6.83 -1.84 -21.49
C LYS A 59 -5.33 -1.57 -21.38
N GLU A 60 -4.89 -0.44 -21.91
CA GLU A 60 -3.49 0.01 -21.87
C GLU A 60 -3.06 0.33 -20.43
N GLU A 61 -3.90 1.06 -19.70
CA GLU A 61 -3.68 1.35 -18.28
C GLU A 61 -3.69 0.08 -17.44
N GLN A 62 -4.60 -0.87 -17.69
CA GLN A 62 -4.64 -2.15 -16.98
C GLN A 62 -3.36 -2.97 -17.25
N LYS A 63 -2.84 -2.95 -18.47
CA LYS A 63 -1.55 -3.56 -18.82
C LYS A 63 -0.40 -2.87 -18.09
N LYS A 64 -0.42 -1.54 -17.99
CA LYS A 64 0.57 -0.74 -17.27
C LYS A 64 0.51 -1.02 -15.76
N ALA A 65 -0.69 -1.04 -15.16
CA ALA A 65 -0.88 -1.42 -13.76
C ALA A 65 -0.30 -2.81 -13.46
N ARG A 66 -0.66 -3.80 -14.28
CA ARG A 66 -0.21 -5.19 -14.17
C ARG A 66 1.31 -5.32 -14.25
N SER A 67 1.97 -4.53 -15.08
CA SER A 67 3.42 -4.57 -15.24
C SER A 67 4.18 -3.75 -14.20
N SER A 68 3.55 -2.81 -13.52
CA SER A 68 4.20 -1.91 -12.56
C SER A 68 4.54 -2.63 -11.27
N LEU A 69 5.76 -2.41 -10.75
CA LEU A 69 6.17 -2.89 -9.44
C LEU A 69 5.85 -1.82 -8.39
N ILE A 70 5.10 -2.19 -7.37
CA ILE A 70 4.82 -1.35 -6.21
C ILE A 70 5.53 -1.91 -4.99
N ALA A 71 6.30 -1.08 -4.29
CA ALA A 71 7.03 -1.46 -3.10
C ALA A 71 6.32 -0.85 -1.87
N ILE A 72 5.83 -1.69 -0.96
CA ILE A 72 5.04 -1.30 0.22
C ILE A 72 5.81 -1.67 1.49
N ALA A 73 6.23 -0.67 2.25
CA ALA A 73 6.96 -0.82 3.50
C ALA A 73 6.05 -0.44 4.69
N GLY A 74 5.85 -1.38 5.61
CA GLY A 74 4.82 -1.34 6.65
C GLY A 74 3.52 -1.97 6.17
N LEU A 75 3.00 -2.95 6.91
CA LEU A 75 1.83 -3.74 6.54
C LEU A 75 0.72 -3.71 7.61
N SER A 76 0.62 -2.59 8.31
CA SER A 76 -0.56 -2.28 9.12
C SER A 76 -1.66 -1.77 8.18
N VAL A 77 -1.67 -0.50 7.82
CA VAL A 77 -2.54 0.06 6.77
C VAL A 77 -2.07 -0.43 5.38
N GLY A 78 -0.76 -0.62 5.19
CA GLY A 78 -0.16 -1.13 3.95
C GLY A 78 -0.73 -2.47 3.46
N ASN A 79 -1.20 -3.35 4.36
CA ASN A 79 -1.92 -4.56 3.96
C ASN A 79 -3.22 -4.22 3.23
N THR A 80 -4.02 -3.30 3.77
CA THR A 80 -5.27 -2.84 3.15
C THR A 80 -4.99 -2.18 1.80
N ILE A 81 -3.94 -1.36 1.72
CA ILE A 81 -3.48 -0.72 0.47
C ILE A 81 -3.12 -1.79 -0.58
N ALA A 82 -2.31 -2.77 -0.20
CA ALA A 82 -1.89 -3.85 -1.09
C ALA A 82 -3.09 -4.64 -1.65
N ALA A 83 -4.07 -4.94 -0.78
CA ALA A 83 -5.28 -5.63 -1.19
C ALA A 83 -6.10 -4.83 -2.21
N HIS A 84 -6.32 -3.54 -1.97
CA HIS A 84 -7.08 -2.69 -2.91
C HIS A 84 -6.35 -2.50 -4.24
N LEU A 85 -5.04 -2.29 -4.22
CA LEU A 85 -4.24 -2.25 -5.45
C LEU A 85 -4.32 -3.56 -6.24
N MET A 86 -4.30 -4.71 -5.54
CA MET A 86 -4.47 -6.03 -6.18
C MET A 86 -5.85 -6.16 -6.81
N LEU A 87 -6.92 -5.72 -6.14
CA LEU A 87 -8.28 -5.70 -6.69
C LEU A 87 -8.36 -4.87 -7.96
N GLU A 88 -7.64 -3.76 -8.05
CA GLU A 88 -7.59 -2.89 -9.23
C GLU A 88 -6.60 -3.36 -10.32
N GLY A 89 -5.87 -4.46 -10.10
CA GLY A 89 -5.05 -5.13 -11.11
C GLY A 89 -3.56 -4.83 -11.07
N PHE A 90 -3.03 -4.25 -9.99
CA PHE A 90 -1.60 -4.20 -9.73
C PHE A 90 -1.15 -5.55 -9.17
N GLU A 91 -0.24 -6.23 -9.86
CA GLU A 91 0.07 -7.65 -9.59
C GLU A 91 1.51 -7.90 -9.16
N ASN A 92 2.38 -6.89 -9.21
CA ASN A 92 3.76 -7.02 -8.82
C ASN A 92 4.02 -6.17 -7.57
N MET A 93 4.37 -6.82 -6.47
CA MET A 93 4.55 -6.14 -5.20
C MET A 93 5.78 -6.62 -4.45
N HIS A 94 6.51 -5.69 -3.86
CA HIS A 94 7.44 -5.94 -2.78
C HIS A 94 6.76 -5.54 -1.47
N LEU A 95 6.75 -6.44 -0.49
CA LEU A 95 6.09 -6.25 0.80
C LEU A 95 7.12 -6.38 1.91
N ALA A 96 7.26 -5.33 2.73
CA ALA A 96 8.22 -5.31 3.83
C ALA A 96 7.53 -5.00 5.16
N ASP A 97 7.71 -5.88 6.13
CA ASP A 97 7.32 -5.70 7.53
C ASP A 97 8.09 -6.71 8.38
N TYR A 98 8.46 -6.36 9.60
CA TYR A 98 9.14 -7.27 10.52
C TYR A 98 8.23 -7.81 11.63
N ASP A 99 7.01 -7.25 11.77
CA ASP A 99 6.07 -7.64 12.80
C ASP A 99 5.25 -8.87 12.44
N SER A 100 4.73 -9.50 13.48
CA SER A 100 3.64 -10.47 13.40
C SER A 100 2.31 -9.80 13.77
N LEU A 101 1.21 -10.40 13.32
CA LEU A 101 -0.14 -9.93 13.67
C LEU A 101 -0.35 -10.03 15.17
N SER A 102 -0.79 -8.95 15.80
CA SER A 102 -1.24 -8.88 17.18
C SER A 102 -2.74 -8.61 17.30
N LEU A 103 -3.34 -8.93 18.46
CA LEU A 103 -4.76 -8.71 18.69
C LEU A 103 -5.17 -7.24 18.46
N SER A 104 -4.34 -6.29 18.89
CA SER A 104 -4.60 -4.86 18.73
C SER A 104 -4.56 -4.38 17.27
N ASN A 105 -4.07 -5.19 16.33
CA ASN A 105 -4.12 -4.85 14.90
C ASN A 105 -5.51 -5.10 14.28
N LEU A 106 -6.33 -5.97 14.91
CA LEU A 106 -7.66 -6.34 14.39
C LEU A 106 -8.68 -5.20 14.41
N ASN A 107 -8.35 -4.06 15.00
CA ASN A 107 -9.18 -2.86 14.92
C ASN A 107 -9.12 -2.17 13.53
N ARG A 108 -8.11 -2.48 12.71
CA ARG A 108 -7.87 -1.83 11.40
C ARG A 108 -7.33 -2.74 10.30
N LEU A 109 -6.74 -3.88 10.66
CA LEU A 109 -6.20 -4.84 9.71
C LEU A 109 -7.20 -5.98 9.54
N ARG A 110 -7.63 -6.22 8.31
CA ARG A 110 -8.55 -7.32 8.01
C ARG A 110 -7.85 -8.66 8.13
N ALA A 111 -8.04 -9.33 9.26
CA ALA A 111 -7.48 -10.64 9.56
C ALA A 111 -8.39 -11.41 10.52
N SER A 112 -8.07 -12.66 10.78
CA SER A 112 -8.77 -13.50 11.75
C SER A 112 -8.00 -13.55 13.07
N ILE A 113 -8.71 -13.77 14.18
CA ILE A 113 -8.09 -14.12 15.45
C ILE A 113 -7.20 -15.37 15.35
N ALA A 114 -7.51 -16.27 14.42
CA ALA A 114 -6.69 -17.45 14.12
C ALA A 114 -5.34 -17.12 13.44
N ASP A 115 -5.17 -15.91 12.92
CA ASP A 115 -3.94 -15.45 12.29
C ASP A 115 -2.97 -14.76 13.25
N ILE A 116 -3.34 -14.60 14.52
CA ILE A 116 -2.46 -13.97 15.53
C ILE A 116 -1.13 -14.72 15.61
N GLY A 117 -0.02 -13.97 15.57
CA GLY A 117 1.34 -14.50 15.53
C GLY A 117 1.87 -14.78 14.11
N VAL A 118 1.04 -14.78 13.08
CA VAL A 118 1.51 -14.90 11.69
C VAL A 118 2.26 -13.62 11.30
N PRO A 119 3.45 -13.71 10.68
CA PRO A 119 4.14 -12.54 10.16
C PRO A 119 3.26 -11.74 9.20
N LYS A 120 3.19 -10.40 9.37
CA LYS A 120 2.31 -9.54 8.56
C LYS A 120 2.58 -9.68 7.05
N THR A 121 3.84 -9.87 6.66
CA THR A 121 4.22 -10.12 5.25
C THR A 121 3.61 -11.41 4.71
N VAL A 122 3.62 -12.49 5.51
CA VAL A 122 3.03 -13.80 5.13
C VAL A 122 1.51 -13.69 5.06
N LEU A 123 0.89 -13.02 6.04
CA LEU A 123 -0.56 -12.78 6.06
C LEU A 123 -0.99 -12.00 4.81
N ALA A 124 -0.32 -10.89 4.51
CA ALA A 124 -0.60 -10.09 3.32
C ALA A 124 -0.45 -10.92 2.03
N ALA A 125 0.64 -11.67 1.89
CA ALA A 125 0.86 -12.51 0.71
C ALA A 125 -0.23 -13.57 0.53
N ARG A 126 -0.65 -14.25 1.61
CA ARG A 126 -1.76 -15.21 1.56
C ARG A 126 -3.04 -14.57 1.04
N GLN A 127 -3.42 -13.43 1.58
CA GLN A 127 -4.61 -12.68 1.17
C GLN A 127 -4.54 -12.23 -0.30
N LEU A 128 -3.38 -11.75 -0.74
CA LEU A 128 -3.16 -11.31 -2.12
C LEU A 128 -3.19 -12.48 -3.10
N TYR A 129 -2.59 -13.63 -2.75
CA TYR A 129 -2.67 -14.84 -3.58
C TYR A 129 -4.09 -15.42 -3.64
N GLU A 130 -4.91 -15.23 -2.61
CA GLU A 130 -6.33 -15.61 -2.63
C GLU A 130 -7.16 -14.72 -3.56
N ILE A 131 -6.74 -13.45 -3.78
CA ILE A 131 -7.34 -12.56 -4.79
C ILE A 131 -6.80 -12.89 -6.19
N ASN A 132 -5.50 -13.11 -6.30
CA ASN A 132 -4.83 -13.38 -7.58
C ASN A 132 -3.69 -14.38 -7.40
N PRO A 133 -3.91 -15.68 -7.70
CA PRO A 133 -2.89 -16.71 -7.53
C PRO A 133 -1.67 -16.53 -8.45
N TYR A 134 -1.77 -15.66 -9.44
CA TYR A 134 -0.71 -15.40 -10.42
C TYR A 134 0.08 -14.12 -10.12
N ALA A 135 -0.17 -13.49 -8.97
CA ALA A 135 0.57 -12.32 -8.52
C ALA A 135 2.06 -12.62 -8.34
N ARG A 136 2.88 -11.60 -8.47
CA ARG A 136 4.34 -11.67 -8.26
C ARG A 136 4.68 -10.86 -7.01
N ILE A 137 4.90 -11.56 -5.91
CA ILE A 137 5.09 -10.95 -4.61
C ILE A 137 6.46 -11.35 -4.07
N MET A 138 7.28 -10.36 -3.72
CA MET A 138 8.54 -10.55 -3.00
C MET A 138 8.37 -10.08 -1.56
N LEU A 139 8.75 -10.93 -0.61
CA LEU A 139 8.60 -10.68 0.82
C LEU A 139 9.94 -10.30 1.46
N PHE A 140 9.93 -9.22 2.23
CA PHE A 140 11.01 -8.78 3.11
C PHE A 140 10.54 -8.99 4.56
N THR A 141 10.57 -10.24 5.00
CA THR A 141 9.99 -10.69 6.27
C THR A 141 10.74 -10.18 7.51
N ARG A 142 11.96 -9.67 7.35
CA ARG A 142 12.73 -8.97 8.40
C ARG A 142 12.56 -7.45 8.32
N GLY A 143 11.63 -6.96 7.49
CA GLY A 143 11.51 -5.55 7.15
C GLY A 143 12.69 -5.05 6.31
N ILE A 144 12.85 -3.75 6.27
CA ILE A 144 14.00 -3.06 5.68
C ILE A 144 14.72 -2.34 6.83
N GLN A 145 15.98 -2.66 7.09
CA GLN A 145 16.73 -2.14 8.25
C GLN A 145 18.01 -1.41 7.87
N THR A 146 18.53 -1.71 6.70
CA THR A 146 19.79 -1.15 6.19
C THR A 146 19.57 -0.46 4.83
N LEU A 147 20.55 0.36 4.44
CA LEU A 147 20.54 0.99 3.12
C LEU A 147 20.52 -0.08 2.00
N ALA A 148 21.25 -1.18 2.20
CA ALA A 148 21.26 -2.30 1.24
C ALA A 148 19.89 -2.98 1.13
N ASP A 149 19.15 -3.11 2.25
CA ASP A 149 17.78 -3.62 2.22
C ASP A 149 16.85 -2.67 1.47
N ILE A 150 17.00 -1.36 1.69
CA ILE A 150 16.21 -0.34 1.00
C ILE A 150 16.47 -0.37 -0.51
N GLU A 151 17.75 -0.46 -0.93
CA GLU A 151 18.10 -0.55 -2.33
C GLU A 151 17.55 -1.84 -2.98
N ARG A 152 17.67 -2.97 -2.28
CA ARG A 152 17.10 -4.24 -2.75
C ARG A 152 15.58 -4.18 -2.84
N PHE A 153 14.91 -3.55 -1.88
CA PHE A 153 13.47 -3.39 -1.83
C PHE A 153 12.94 -2.46 -2.92
N ALA A 154 13.61 -1.33 -3.16
CA ALA A 154 13.12 -0.27 -4.04
C ALA A 154 13.61 -0.39 -5.48
N VAL A 155 14.79 -1.03 -5.72
CA VAL A 155 15.49 -0.95 -7.00
C VAL A 155 15.77 -2.31 -7.62
N GLN A 156 15.85 -3.39 -6.83
CA GLN A 156 16.24 -4.71 -7.33
C GLN A 156 15.09 -5.73 -7.26
N PRO A 157 15.04 -6.70 -8.20
CA PRO A 157 15.81 -6.81 -9.42
C PRO A 157 15.37 -5.79 -10.48
N ARG A 158 14.32 -5.03 -10.19
CA ARG A 158 13.75 -4.00 -11.04
C ARG A 158 13.32 -2.82 -10.17
N ARG A 159 13.54 -1.61 -10.66
CA ARG A 159 13.11 -0.38 -10.00
C ARG A 159 11.60 -0.35 -9.82
N ALA A 160 11.14 -0.03 -8.61
CA ALA A 160 9.74 0.19 -8.33
C ALA A 160 9.19 1.40 -9.13
N ALA A 161 7.96 1.30 -9.57
CA ALA A 161 7.23 2.42 -10.17
C ALA A 161 6.73 3.39 -9.10
N LEU A 162 6.48 2.88 -7.91
CA LEU A 162 6.00 3.64 -6.76
C LEU A 162 6.46 2.96 -5.47
N ILE A 163 6.85 3.76 -4.48
CA ILE A 163 7.06 3.31 -3.10
C ILE A 163 5.92 3.84 -2.24
N ILE A 164 5.35 2.96 -1.42
CA ILE A 164 4.37 3.29 -0.39
C ILE A 164 5.05 3.09 0.97
N ASP A 165 5.12 4.16 1.76
CA ASP A 165 5.81 4.19 3.04
C ASP A 165 4.81 4.32 4.20
N ASP A 166 4.50 3.19 4.82
CA ASP A 166 3.65 3.06 6.02
C ASP A 166 4.47 2.57 7.24
N MET A 167 5.78 2.84 7.26
CA MET A 167 6.68 2.47 8.36
C MET A 167 6.55 3.43 9.54
N ASP A 168 6.97 2.98 10.73
CA ASP A 168 7.00 3.80 11.94
C ASP A 168 8.37 4.49 12.18
N SER A 169 9.47 3.91 11.68
CA SER A 169 10.82 4.43 11.91
C SER A 169 11.11 5.69 11.10
N LEU A 170 11.35 6.81 11.78
CA LEU A 170 11.71 8.08 11.16
C LEU A 170 12.99 7.99 10.34
N GLU A 171 13.99 7.30 10.88
CA GLU A 171 15.29 7.12 10.24
C GLU A 171 15.16 6.36 8.92
N LEU A 172 14.38 5.29 8.93
CA LEU A 172 14.13 4.47 7.74
C LEU A 172 13.27 5.23 6.72
N LYS A 173 12.28 6.00 7.15
CA LYS A 173 11.49 6.90 6.30
C LYS A 173 12.37 7.87 5.52
N LEU A 174 13.35 8.52 6.18
CA LEU A 174 14.28 9.42 5.50
C LEU A 174 15.25 8.68 4.58
N ALA A 175 15.81 7.56 5.05
CA ALA A 175 16.73 6.75 4.23
C ALA A 175 16.03 6.23 2.95
N LEU A 176 14.79 5.76 3.07
CA LEU A 176 13.97 5.32 1.94
C LEU A 176 13.77 6.45 0.91
N ARG A 177 13.43 7.67 1.38
CA ARG A 177 13.24 8.82 0.50
C ARG A 177 14.53 9.25 -0.20
N ARG A 178 15.68 9.18 0.48
CA ARG A 178 16.98 9.45 -0.16
C ARG A 178 17.25 8.47 -1.31
N VAL A 179 16.99 7.18 -1.10
CA VAL A 179 17.11 6.16 -2.16
C VAL A 179 16.10 6.39 -3.26
N ALA A 180 14.84 6.68 -2.92
CA ALA A 180 13.79 6.99 -3.88
C ALA A 180 14.13 8.20 -4.75
N LYS A 181 14.59 9.29 -4.13
CA LYS A 181 15.03 10.53 -4.81
C LYS A 181 16.20 10.26 -5.76
N LYS A 182 17.24 9.57 -5.30
CA LYS A 182 18.40 9.17 -6.12
C LYS A 182 17.99 8.36 -7.34
N ASN A 183 16.99 7.50 -7.20
CA ASN A 183 16.52 6.59 -8.25
C ASN A 183 15.28 7.11 -9.00
N ARG A 184 14.85 8.35 -8.75
CA ARG A 184 13.68 8.97 -9.39
C ARG A 184 12.43 8.07 -9.26
N ILE A 185 12.08 7.71 -8.03
CA ILE A 185 10.90 6.93 -7.71
C ILE A 185 9.97 7.81 -6.87
N ALA A 186 8.70 7.90 -7.25
CA ALA A 186 7.71 8.58 -6.43
C ALA A 186 7.51 7.85 -5.10
N VAL A 187 7.27 8.61 -4.03
CA VAL A 187 6.93 8.10 -2.71
C VAL A 187 5.56 8.63 -2.30
N VAL A 188 4.70 7.74 -1.82
CA VAL A 188 3.41 8.09 -1.23
C VAL A 188 3.37 7.51 0.18
N SER A 189 2.85 8.29 1.12
CA SER A 189 2.58 7.81 2.48
C SER A 189 1.25 8.36 2.97
N ALA A 190 0.64 7.68 3.94
CA ALA A 190 -0.55 8.17 4.59
C ALA A 190 -0.38 8.19 6.10
N ALA A 191 -1.17 9.02 6.76
CA ALA A 191 -1.31 9.01 8.20
C ALA A 191 -2.80 9.04 8.56
N ASP A 192 -3.21 8.09 9.38
CA ASP A 192 -4.54 8.09 9.98
C ASP A 192 -4.66 9.30 10.93
N ASN A 193 -5.73 10.05 10.80
CA ASN A 193 -5.95 11.31 11.48
C ASN A 193 -7.37 11.40 12.00
N ASP A 194 -7.63 10.80 13.17
CA ASP A 194 -8.98 10.63 13.72
C ASP A 194 -9.83 9.75 12.78
N THR A 195 -10.88 10.26 12.20
CA THR A 195 -11.72 9.60 11.18
C THR A 195 -11.23 9.85 9.75
N ASN A 196 -10.27 10.73 9.58
CA ASN A 196 -9.75 11.25 8.33
C ASN A 196 -8.40 10.62 7.97
N ALA A 197 -7.86 10.96 6.81
CA ALA A 197 -6.50 10.60 6.40
C ALA A 197 -5.76 11.79 5.81
N VAL A 198 -4.45 11.84 6.01
CA VAL A 198 -3.56 12.77 5.32
C VAL A 198 -2.63 11.97 4.41
N ILE A 199 -2.65 12.29 3.12
CA ILE A 199 -1.82 11.65 2.10
C ILE A 199 -0.67 12.60 1.77
N ASN A 200 0.55 12.10 1.88
CA ASN A 200 1.75 12.82 1.45
C ASN A 200 2.26 12.19 0.15
N ILE A 201 2.52 13.03 -0.86
CA ILE A 201 2.98 12.63 -2.19
C ILE A 201 4.28 13.36 -2.51
N GLU A 202 5.32 12.62 -2.84
CA GLU A 202 6.63 13.15 -3.23
C GLU A 202 7.02 12.58 -4.60
N ARG A 203 6.90 13.39 -5.65
CA ARG A 203 7.12 13.03 -7.06
C ARG A 203 8.59 13.14 -7.46
N PHE A 204 9.47 12.43 -6.77
CA PHE A 204 10.91 12.42 -7.13
C PHE A 204 11.18 11.89 -8.54
N ASP A 205 10.22 11.20 -9.14
CA ASP A 205 10.24 10.79 -10.55
C ASP A 205 10.17 11.97 -11.52
N GLN A 206 9.44 13.02 -11.17
CA GLN A 206 9.30 14.27 -11.95
C GLN A 206 10.11 15.44 -11.38
N GLU A 207 10.24 15.49 -10.07
CA GLU A 207 10.89 16.58 -9.30
C GLU A 207 12.09 16.04 -8.50
N PRO A 208 13.17 15.60 -9.14
CA PRO A 208 14.30 14.97 -8.44
C PRO A 208 15.08 15.92 -7.53
N SER A 209 14.90 17.25 -7.68
CA SER A 209 15.49 18.26 -6.80
C SER A 209 14.63 18.55 -5.55
N ARG A 210 13.35 18.13 -5.51
CA ARG A 210 12.46 18.39 -4.39
C ARG A 210 13.06 17.93 -3.06
N GLU A 211 12.93 18.77 -2.04
CA GLU A 211 13.35 18.44 -0.68
C GLU A 211 12.43 17.38 -0.07
N LEU A 212 13.00 16.54 0.80
CA LEU A 212 12.25 15.49 1.49
C LEU A 212 11.14 16.11 2.34
N TYR A 213 9.95 15.50 2.32
CA TYR A 213 8.78 16.05 2.99
C TYR A 213 8.51 17.52 2.65
N HIS A 214 8.75 17.92 1.39
CA HIS A 214 8.53 19.28 0.89
C HIS A 214 9.33 20.37 1.62
N GLY A 215 10.47 20.01 2.23
CA GLY A 215 11.33 20.93 2.96
C GLY A 215 10.90 21.26 4.40
N VAL A 216 9.75 20.70 4.87
CA VAL A 216 9.25 21.04 6.23
C VAL A 216 10.14 20.54 7.36
N LEU A 217 11.08 19.64 7.07
CA LEU A 217 12.02 19.10 8.05
C LEU A 217 13.35 19.86 8.08
N GLY A 218 13.66 20.65 7.04
CA GLY A 218 15.00 21.19 6.83
C GLY A 218 16.04 20.09 6.60
N ASP A 219 17.30 20.39 6.84
CA ASP A 219 18.41 19.43 6.69
C ASP A 219 18.61 18.60 7.97
N VAL A 220 17.74 17.59 8.16
CA VAL A 220 17.82 16.69 9.32
C VAL A 220 18.59 15.43 8.93
N SER A 221 19.73 15.18 9.60
CA SER A 221 20.48 13.94 9.43
C SER A 221 19.86 12.78 10.21
N THR A 222 20.19 11.55 9.80
CA THR A 222 19.75 10.34 10.51
C THR A 222 20.34 10.28 11.94
N GLU A 223 21.57 10.77 12.10
CA GLU A 223 22.27 10.86 13.39
C GLU A 223 21.58 11.87 14.32
N ALA A 224 21.20 13.03 13.79
CA ALA A 224 20.44 14.01 14.53
C ALA A 224 19.11 13.45 15.03
N LEU A 225 18.36 12.73 14.16
CA LEU A 225 17.11 12.07 14.57
C LEU A 225 17.30 11.06 15.69
N ARG A 226 18.37 10.27 15.67
CA ARG A 226 18.65 9.29 16.73
C ARG A 226 18.90 9.96 18.08
N ALA A 227 19.60 11.10 18.08
CA ALA A 227 19.93 11.85 19.28
C ALA A 227 18.77 12.69 19.87
N MET A 228 17.69 12.90 19.10
CA MET A 228 16.57 13.74 19.52
C MET A 228 15.78 13.14 20.67
N ALA A 229 15.32 14.01 21.56
CA ALA A 229 14.37 13.68 22.60
C ALA A 229 13.01 13.26 22.02
N LYS A 230 12.20 12.53 22.82
CA LYS A 230 10.87 12.05 22.38
C LYS A 230 9.96 13.19 21.94
N SER A 231 9.96 14.31 22.64
CA SER A 231 9.16 15.49 22.30
C SER A 231 9.55 16.11 20.95
N GLU A 232 10.83 16.15 20.64
CA GLU A 232 11.35 16.65 19.37
C GLU A 232 10.95 15.73 18.21
N LYS A 233 11.03 14.39 18.43
CA LYS A 233 10.56 13.39 17.45
C LYS A 233 9.07 13.53 17.15
N ILE A 234 8.25 13.78 18.18
CA ILE A 234 6.80 14.04 17.98
C ILE A 234 6.58 15.29 17.13
N ALA A 235 7.33 16.38 17.38
CA ALA A 235 7.24 17.58 16.56
C ALA A 235 7.61 17.33 15.09
N ILE A 236 8.63 16.52 14.85
CA ILE A 236 9.02 16.09 13.49
C ILE A 236 7.91 15.25 12.85
N ILE A 237 7.34 14.28 13.56
CA ILE A 237 6.22 13.46 13.06
C ILE A 237 5.06 14.36 12.65
N ASN A 238 4.67 15.32 13.48
CA ASN A 238 3.59 16.25 13.16
C ASN A 238 3.84 17.03 11.85
N LYS A 239 5.08 17.49 11.63
CA LYS A 239 5.46 18.12 10.37
C LYS A 239 5.39 17.17 9.17
N MET A 240 5.85 15.91 9.35
CA MET A 240 5.82 14.88 8.30
C MET A 240 4.41 14.45 7.92
N VAL A 241 3.47 14.52 8.86
CA VAL A 241 2.05 14.22 8.64
C VAL A 241 1.32 15.43 8.03
N GLY A 242 1.86 16.65 8.17
CA GLY A 242 1.20 17.89 7.76
C GLY A 242 0.39 18.47 8.93
N GLU A 243 1.08 19.12 9.84
CA GLU A 243 0.57 19.61 11.13
C GLU A 243 -0.77 20.37 11.06
N LYS A 244 -0.99 21.14 9.98
CA LYS A 244 -2.23 21.90 9.75
C LYS A 244 -3.48 21.04 9.58
N PHE A 245 -3.31 19.77 9.21
CA PHE A 245 -4.43 18.84 9.00
C PHE A 245 -4.78 18.04 10.25
N ILE A 246 -3.88 18.00 11.27
CA ILE A 246 -4.08 17.16 12.45
C ILE A 246 -5.26 17.69 13.26
N THR A 247 -6.30 16.84 13.45
CA THR A 247 -7.50 17.23 14.20
C THR A 247 -7.20 17.48 15.69
N ASN A 248 -8.03 18.28 16.35
CA ASN A 248 -7.89 18.51 17.79
C ASN A 248 -8.02 17.22 18.62
N ARG A 249 -8.89 16.31 18.18
CA ARG A 249 -9.06 14.99 18.83
C ARG A 249 -7.80 14.15 18.69
N MET A 250 -7.18 14.13 17.50
CA MET A 250 -5.91 13.44 17.28
C MET A 250 -4.80 14.06 18.12
N LYS A 251 -4.68 15.40 18.19
CA LYS A 251 -3.69 16.09 19.05
C LYS A 251 -3.83 15.70 20.50
N ALA A 252 -5.06 15.68 21.03
CA ALA A 252 -5.34 15.25 22.40
C ALA A 252 -4.94 13.79 22.63
N SER A 253 -5.28 12.90 21.68
CA SER A 253 -4.90 11.49 21.77
C SER A 253 -3.39 11.26 21.69
N LEU A 254 -2.69 12.03 20.86
CA LEU A 254 -1.22 11.93 20.74
C LEU A 254 -0.49 12.34 22.04
N ALA A 255 -1.05 13.25 22.80
CA ALA A 255 -0.53 13.63 24.12
C ALA A 255 -0.54 12.47 25.12
N GLU A 256 -1.43 11.51 24.94
CA GLU A 256 -1.57 10.32 25.77
C GLU A 256 -0.62 9.16 25.39
N VAL A 257 0.11 9.27 24.30
CA VAL A 257 1.03 8.22 23.84
C VAL A 257 2.20 8.07 24.82
N GLY A 258 2.33 6.88 25.39
CA GLY A 258 3.31 6.53 26.40
C GLY A 258 2.80 6.70 27.84
N THR A 259 1.53 7.09 28.02
CA THR A 259 0.80 7.12 29.30
C THR A 259 -0.38 6.16 29.24
N THR A 260 -1.51 6.57 28.69
CA THR A 260 -2.70 5.73 28.53
C THR A 260 -2.75 4.98 27.19
N LEU A 261 -2.06 5.48 26.17
CA LEU A 261 -1.93 4.86 24.86
C LEU A 261 -0.51 4.33 24.63
N HIS A 262 -0.40 3.11 24.14
CA HIS A 262 0.91 2.50 23.84
C HIS A 262 1.56 3.09 22.58
N THR A 263 0.76 3.35 21.55
CA THR A 263 1.23 3.77 20.23
C THR A 263 0.23 4.74 19.57
N TRP A 264 0.53 5.14 18.33
CA TRP A 264 -0.32 6.02 17.52
C TRP A 264 -1.76 5.51 17.45
N PRO A 265 -2.77 6.35 17.81
CA PRO A 265 -4.17 5.96 17.73
C PRO A 265 -4.63 5.83 16.28
N GLN A 266 -5.34 4.74 15.96
CA GLN A 266 -5.80 4.44 14.61
C GLN A 266 -7.22 3.87 14.64
N LEU A 267 -8.05 4.29 13.71
CA LEU A 267 -9.39 3.76 13.48
C LEU A 267 -9.43 2.97 12.16
N GLY A 268 -10.22 1.90 12.12
CA GLY A 268 -10.38 1.10 10.90
C GLY A 268 -10.92 1.90 9.72
N GLY A 269 -11.83 2.87 9.98
CA GLY A 269 -12.35 3.78 8.95
C GLY A 269 -11.27 4.71 8.40
N ALA A 270 -10.38 5.26 9.25
CA ALA A 270 -9.26 6.09 8.82
C ALA A 270 -8.25 5.28 7.99
N ALA A 271 -7.94 4.05 8.42
CA ALA A 271 -7.09 3.13 7.65
C ALA A 271 -7.68 2.83 6.26
N ALA A 272 -9.00 2.67 6.15
CA ALA A 272 -9.67 2.50 4.87
C ALA A 272 -9.59 3.77 4.00
N ALA A 273 -9.75 4.97 4.59
CA ALA A 273 -9.58 6.24 3.90
C ALA A 273 -8.15 6.44 3.40
N SER A 274 -7.15 6.11 4.24
CA SER A 274 -5.73 6.10 3.87
C SER A 274 -5.49 5.18 2.68
N ALA A 275 -6.02 3.95 2.71
CA ALA A 275 -5.88 3.00 1.63
C ALA A 275 -6.53 3.50 0.33
N ALA A 276 -7.75 4.03 0.39
CA ALA A 276 -8.44 4.57 -0.78
C ALA A 276 -7.67 5.76 -1.38
N GLY A 277 -7.17 6.69 -0.55
CA GLY A 277 -6.39 7.83 -0.99
C GLY A 277 -5.06 7.41 -1.66
N ILE A 278 -4.36 6.44 -1.09
CA ILE A 278 -3.13 5.91 -1.70
C ILE A 278 -3.42 5.16 -3.00
N CYS A 279 -4.50 4.37 -3.08
CA CYS A 279 -4.87 3.69 -4.32
C CYS A 279 -5.22 4.69 -5.43
N PHE A 280 -5.93 5.77 -5.10
CA PHE A 280 -6.17 6.87 -6.02
C PHE A 280 -4.84 7.47 -6.50
N ALA A 281 -3.95 7.86 -5.55
CA ALA A 281 -2.65 8.45 -5.86
C ALA A 281 -1.80 7.52 -6.74
N ALA A 282 -1.74 6.22 -6.43
CA ALA A 282 -1.00 5.23 -7.21
C ALA A 282 -1.47 5.16 -8.67
N LYS A 283 -2.79 5.15 -8.89
CA LYS A 283 -3.35 5.19 -10.25
C LYS A 283 -2.99 6.48 -10.97
N ARG A 284 -3.17 7.64 -10.35
CA ARG A 284 -2.85 8.93 -10.96
C ARG A 284 -1.36 9.05 -11.29
N ILE A 285 -0.49 8.63 -10.38
CA ILE A 285 0.97 8.67 -10.58
C ILE A 285 1.40 7.71 -11.69
N ILE A 286 0.95 6.45 -11.63
CA ILE A 286 1.44 5.40 -12.52
C ILE A 286 0.75 5.46 -13.87
N LEU A 287 -0.57 5.64 -13.93
CA LEU A 287 -1.33 5.52 -15.16
C LEU A 287 -1.39 6.85 -15.91
N ALA A 288 -1.76 7.93 -15.26
CA ALA A 288 -1.96 9.25 -15.87
C ALA A 288 -0.72 10.17 -15.77
N GLY A 289 0.06 10.08 -14.68
CA GLY A 289 1.25 10.90 -14.49
C GLY A 289 0.99 12.34 -14.07
N ASP A 290 -0.23 12.67 -13.62
CA ASP A 290 -0.75 14.03 -13.47
C ASP A 290 -1.00 14.49 -12.03
N LEU A 291 -0.62 13.71 -11.03
CA LEU A 291 -0.77 14.08 -9.63
C LEU A 291 0.52 14.75 -9.12
N GLU A 292 0.38 15.94 -8.56
CA GLU A 292 1.50 16.74 -8.06
C GLU A 292 1.96 16.30 -6.67
N SER A 293 3.17 16.74 -6.29
CA SER A 293 3.68 16.59 -4.93
C SER A 293 2.93 17.50 -3.96
N GLY A 294 2.67 17.02 -2.75
CA GLY A 294 1.98 17.81 -1.72
C GLY A 294 1.39 16.98 -0.61
N PHE A 295 0.78 17.67 0.34
CA PHE A 295 -0.07 17.07 1.37
C PHE A 295 -1.53 17.24 0.99
N TYR A 296 -2.29 16.14 1.02
CA TYR A 296 -3.71 16.10 0.69
C TYR A 296 -4.49 15.51 1.86
N SER A 297 -5.62 16.12 2.21
CA SER A 297 -6.50 15.62 3.27
C SER A 297 -7.72 14.93 2.67
N VAL A 298 -8.01 13.73 3.16
CA VAL A 298 -9.31 13.08 3.01
C VAL A 298 -10.09 13.41 4.26
N ASP A 299 -10.94 14.44 4.19
CA ASP A 299 -11.70 14.98 5.33
C ASP A 299 -13.19 14.71 5.17
N PHE A 300 -13.69 13.71 5.88
CA PHE A 300 -15.12 13.37 5.87
C PHE A 300 -15.96 14.42 6.57
N GLY A 301 -15.41 15.14 7.58
CA GLY A 301 -16.11 16.23 8.22
C GLY A 301 -16.44 17.35 7.23
N ALA A 302 -15.48 17.73 6.40
CA ALA A 302 -15.69 18.71 5.34
C ALA A 302 -16.72 18.26 4.31
N LEU A 303 -16.83 16.94 4.02
CA LEU A 303 -17.80 16.40 3.08
C LEU A 303 -19.23 16.37 3.61
N PHE A 304 -19.42 16.08 4.90
CA PHE A 304 -20.74 15.84 5.47
C PHE A 304 -21.31 17.02 6.25
N TYR A 305 -20.46 17.95 6.70
CA TYR A 305 -20.87 19.11 7.52
C TYR A 305 -20.58 20.46 6.85
N SER A 306 -20.12 20.45 5.59
CA SER A 306 -20.04 21.68 4.77
C SER A 306 -21.45 22.05 4.29
N ALA A 307 -22.17 22.80 5.11
CA ALA A 307 -23.39 23.49 4.73
C ALA A 307 -23.22 24.99 4.93
#